data_cd57013f27fbccdd8cb3f8794cdc2554
#
_entry.id   cd57013f27fbccdd8cb3f8794cdc2554
#
_cell.length_a   1.000
_cell.length_b   1.000
_cell.length_c   1.000
_cell.angle_alpha   90.00
_cell.angle_beta   90.00
_cell.angle_gamma   90.00
#
_symmetry.space_group_name_H-M   'P 1'
#
loop_
_entity.id
_entity.type
_entity.pdbx_description
1 polymer ?
#
loop_
_entity_poly.entity_id
_entity_poly.type
_entity_poly.pdbx_seq_one_letter_code
_entity_poly.pdbx_strand_id
1 'polypeptide(L)'
;QDVDLWGITGLLHDLDNDLVDWKSDMSLHGKRTVKILKELEFGNEAMYNAILAHNPATGKKVENVFENALYSGDPITGFINAITLVYPDKKIASVKVKSIVKRMKETRFAAGANREAMWAIENTGIKFEEFAQLSLDAMKEISDVLGL
;
A
#
# COMPACT_ATOMS: atom_id res chain seq x y z
N GLN A 1 14.20 -1.03 -12.92
CA GLN A 1 13.83 -0.86 -11.51
C GLN A 1 14.49 -1.98 -10.70
N ASP A 2 14.92 -1.68 -9.50
CA ASP A 2 15.46 -2.67 -8.56
C ASP A 2 14.27 -3.35 -7.84
N VAL A 3 13.87 -4.51 -8.34
CA VAL A 3 12.71 -5.27 -7.87
C VAL A 3 12.89 -5.72 -6.41
N ASP A 4 14.12 -6.11 -6.05
CA ASP A 4 14.42 -6.58 -4.70
C ASP A 4 14.31 -5.43 -3.69
N LEU A 5 14.85 -4.26 -4.04
CA LEU A 5 14.71 -3.05 -3.20
C LEU A 5 13.23 -2.69 -3.01
N TRP A 6 12.42 -2.72 -4.06
CA TRP A 6 11.01 -2.40 -4.00
C TRP A 6 10.23 -3.40 -3.15
N GLY A 7 10.48 -4.70 -3.36
CA GLY A 7 9.83 -5.77 -2.60
C GLY A 7 10.14 -5.70 -1.11
N ILE A 8 11.42 -5.53 -0.74
CA ILE A 8 11.80 -5.45 0.68
C ILE A 8 11.30 -4.16 1.34
N THR A 9 11.21 -3.06 0.58
CA THR A 9 10.64 -1.81 1.11
C THR A 9 9.15 -1.98 1.40
N GLY A 10 8.41 -2.62 0.48
CA GLY A 10 7.01 -2.96 0.70
C GLY A 10 6.79 -3.88 1.89
N LEU A 11 7.71 -4.83 2.15
CA LEU A 11 7.63 -5.71 3.31
C LEU A 11 7.87 -4.98 4.63
N LEU A 12 8.77 -4.00 4.64
CA LEU A 12 9.25 -3.35 5.86
C LEU A 12 8.58 -2.00 6.18
N HIS A 13 7.75 -1.44 5.28
CA HIS A 13 7.25 -0.07 5.44
C HIS A 13 6.46 0.15 6.73
N ASP A 14 5.75 -0.87 7.19
CA ASP A 14 4.89 -0.87 8.38
C ASP A 14 5.54 -1.49 9.62
N LEU A 15 6.87 -1.64 9.65
CA LEU A 15 7.60 -2.27 10.76
C LEU A 15 7.28 -1.64 12.11
N ASP A 16 6.89 -0.37 12.14
CA ASP A 16 6.58 0.37 13.37
C ASP A 16 5.08 0.36 13.75
N ASN A 17 4.23 -0.30 12.99
CA ASN A 17 2.77 -0.23 13.19
C ASN A 17 2.32 -0.59 14.62
N ASP A 18 2.96 -1.58 15.24
CA ASP A 18 2.68 -2.00 16.61
C ASP A 18 3.62 -1.37 17.65
N LEU A 19 4.56 -0.52 17.23
CA LEU A 19 5.58 0.09 18.07
C LEU A 19 5.31 1.56 18.40
N VAL A 20 4.39 2.20 17.69
CA VAL A 20 4.03 3.61 17.88
C VAL A 20 2.53 3.78 18.07
N ASP A 21 2.14 4.77 18.88
CA ASP A 21 0.72 5.16 19.00
C ASP A 21 0.35 6.13 17.87
N TRP A 22 0.28 5.58 16.64
CA TRP A 22 -0.12 6.34 15.44
C TRP A 22 -1.54 6.89 15.51
N LYS A 23 -2.39 6.38 16.43
CA LYS A 23 -3.75 6.91 16.62
C LYS A 23 -3.72 8.27 17.34
N SER A 24 -2.76 8.48 18.24
CA SER A 24 -2.57 9.77 18.90
C SER A 24 -1.71 10.73 18.05
N ASP A 25 -0.71 10.20 17.33
CA ASP A 25 0.14 10.99 16.44
C ASP A 25 0.51 10.18 15.18
N MET A 26 -0.26 10.38 14.11
CA MET A 26 -0.06 9.72 12.84
C MET A 26 1.35 10.00 12.24
N SER A 27 1.99 11.11 12.60
CA SER A 27 3.30 11.46 12.06
C SER A 27 4.43 10.55 12.56
N LEU A 28 4.20 9.75 13.58
CA LEU A 28 5.18 8.78 14.11
C LEU A 28 5.36 7.58 13.19
N HIS A 29 4.26 7.17 12.52
CA HIS A 29 4.24 6.03 11.62
C HIS A 29 5.11 6.28 10.38
N GLY A 30 5.97 5.32 10.06
CA GLY A 30 7.02 5.40 9.04
C GLY A 30 8.32 6.03 9.56
N LYS A 31 8.25 7.08 10.40
CA LYS A 31 9.46 7.68 10.99
C LYS A 31 10.19 6.71 11.93
N ARG A 32 9.45 5.95 12.72
CA ARG A 32 10.04 4.95 13.61
C ARG A 32 10.63 3.79 12.84
N THR A 33 9.96 3.33 11.78
CA THR A 33 10.51 2.34 10.84
C THR A 33 11.86 2.79 10.29
N VAL A 34 11.93 4.00 9.72
CA VAL A 34 13.18 4.53 9.17
C VAL A 34 14.28 4.64 10.25
N LYS A 35 13.92 5.05 11.47
CA LYS A 35 14.88 5.10 12.58
C LYS A 35 15.45 3.71 12.87
N ILE A 36 14.60 2.69 12.98
CA ILE A 36 15.03 1.30 13.21
C ILE A 36 15.96 0.81 12.12
N LEU A 37 15.59 1.04 10.85
CA LEU A 37 16.39 0.61 9.71
C LEU A 37 17.77 1.29 9.69
N LYS A 38 17.84 2.58 10.02
CA LYS A 38 19.12 3.31 10.13
C LYS A 38 19.98 2.81 11.29
N GLU A 39 19.39 2.50 12.44
CA GLU A 39 20.08 1.92 13.60
C GLU A 39 20.67 0.53 13.29
N LEU A 40 20.01 -0.21 12.38
CA LEU A 40 20.48 -1.51 11.90
C LEU A 40 21.43 -1.42 10.68
N GLU A 41 21.76 -0.22 10.23
CA GLU A 41 22.54 0.02 9.00
C GLU A 41 21.94 -0.68 7.75
N PHE A 42 20.61 -0.85 7.72
CA PHE A 42 19.88 -1.56 6.68
C PHE A 42 19.11 -0.60 5.76
N GLY A 43 19.26 -0.80 4.46
CA GLY A 43 18.57 -0.02 3.43
C GLY A 43 19.39 1.16 2.92
N ASN A 44 18.71 2.10 2.28
CA ASN A 44 19.31 3.29 1.68
C ASN A 44 18.31 4.47 1.69
N GLU A 45 18.77 5.66 1.26
CA GLU A 45 17.92 6.86 1.24
C GLU A 45 16.68 6.72 0.35
N ALA A 46 16.73 5.94 -0.74
CA ALA A 46 15.55 5.72 -1.58
C ALA A 46 14.47 4.92 -0.83
N MET A 47 14.86 3.85 -0.10
CA MET A 47 13.97 3.10 0.78
C MET A 47 13.38 3.98 1.87
N TYR A 48 14.20 4.76 2.57
CA TYR A 48 13.75 5.61 3.68
C TYR A 48 12.77 6.67 3.20
N ASN A 49 13.04 7.29 2.05
CA ASN A 49 12.17 8.29 1.45
C ASN A 49 10.83 7.68 1.02
N ALA A 50 10.83 6.48 0.43
CA ALA A 50 9.59 5.78 0.08
C ALA A 50 8.75 5.45 1.32
N ILE A 51 9.38 4.94 2.38
CA ILE A 51 8.73 4.67 3.67
C ILE A 51 8.14 5.95 4.28
N LEU A 52 8.86 7.08 4.25
CA LEU A 52 8.31 8.34 4.77
C LEU A 52 7.17 8.88 3.90
N ALA A 53 7.29 8.76 2.57
CA ALA A 53 6.32 9.32 1.63
C ALA A 53 4.99 8.54 1.60
N HIS A 54 4.95 7.25 2.01
CA HIS A 54 3.70 6.49 2.05
C HIS A 54 2.69 7.06 3.06
N ASN A 55 3.18 7.72 4.12
CA ASN A 55 2.36 8.38 5.12
C ASN A 55 2.48 9.91 5.01
N PRO A 56 1.47 10.62 4.47
CA PRO A 56 1.49 12.07 4.32
C PRO A 56 1.72 12.85 5.63
N ALA A 57 1.34 12.28 6.78
CA ALA A 57 1.53 12.92 8.09
C ALA A 57 3.00 13.09 8.48
N THR A 58 3.92 12.36 7.86
CA THR A 58 5.37 12.55 8.07
C THR A 58 5.87 13.89 7.54
N GLY A 59 5.15 14.50 6.58
CA GLY A 59 5.51 15.71 5.86
C GLY A 59 6.36 15.46 4.60
N LYS A 60 6.81 14.23 4.35
CA LYS A 60 7.52 13.88 3.11
C LYS A 60 6.53 13.80 1.95
N LYS A 61 6.82 14.53 0.87
CA LYS A 61 6.03 14.48 -0.37
C LYS A 61 6.48 13.31 -1.24
N VAL A 62 5.56 12.78 -2.03
CA VAL A 62 5.85 11.83 -3.09
C VAL A 62 6.52 12.54 -4.26
N GLU A 63 7.74 12.17 -4.62
CA GLU A 63 8.56 12.89 -5.61
C GLU A 63 9.00 12.01 -6.79
N ASN A 64 8.90 10.70 -6.68
CA ASN A 64 9.34 9.78 -7.73
C ASN A 64 8.43 8.55 -7.85
N VAL A 65 8.70 7.72 -8.87
CA VAL A 65 7.89 6.53 -9.19
C VAL A 65 7.91 5.50 -8.05
N PHE A 66 9.05 5.31 -7.38
CA PHE A 66 9.16 4.35 -6.29
C PHE A 66 8.32 4.75 -5.08
N GLU A 67 8.44 6.00 -4.66
CA GLU A 67 7.63 6.56 -3.58
C GLU A 67 6.13 6.49 -3.90
N ASN A 68 5.77 6.78 -5.17
CA ASN A 68 4.39 6.73 -5.62
C ASN A 68 3.86 5.29 -5.62
N ALA A 69 4.67 4.32 -6.05
CA ALA A 69 4.28 2.91 -6.06
C ALA A 69 3.96 2.40 -4.65
N LEU A 70 4.76 2.75 -3.64
CA LEU A 70 4.48 2.38 -2.25
C LEU A 70 3.24 3.12 -1.72
N TYR A 71 3.16 4.45 -1.94
CA TYR A 71 2.03 5.28 -1.51
C TYR A 71 0.68 4.80 -2.06
N SER A 72 0.67 4.29 -3.30
CA SER A 72 -0.54 3.74 -3.92
C SER A 72 -0.76 2.27 -3.58
N GLY A 73 0.32 1.50 -3.41
CA GLY A 73 0.32 0.05 -3.16
C GLY A 73 -0.19 -0.33 -1.77
N ASP A 74 0.13 0.47 -0.78
CA ASP A 74 -0.33 0.23 0.59
C ASP A 74 -1.87 0.20 0.68
N PRO A 75 -2.62 1.26 0.36
CA PRO A 75 -4.06 1.26 0.57
C PRO A 75 -4.83 0.32 -0.37
N ILE A 76 -4.30 -0.05 -1.55
CA ILE A 76 -5.03 -0.91 -2.47
C ILE A 76 -5.13 -2.35 -1.96
N THR A 77 -4.16 -2.83 -1.20
CA THR A 77 -4.18 -4.18 -0.64
C THR A 77 -5.33 -4.34 0.35
N GLY A 78 -5.47 -3.42 1.29
CA GLY A 78 -6.59 -3.38 2.22
C GLY A 78 -7.93 -3.19 1.52
N PHE A 79 -7.97 -2.40 0.44
CA PHE A 79 -9.18 -2.19 -0.34
C PHE A 79 -9.62 -3.45 -1.07
N ILE A 80 -8.71 -4.21 -1.69
CA ILE A 80 -8.99 -5.51 -2.33
C ILE A 80 -9.45 -6.53 -1.29
N ASN A 81 -8.82 -6.57 -0.12
CA ASN A 81 -9.25 -7.42 0.99
C ASN A 81 -10.70 -7.11 1.39
N ALA A 82 -11.04 -5.84 1.60
CA ALA A 82 -12.41 -5.43 1.91
C ALA A 82 -13.42 -5.86 0.83
N ILE A 83 -13.03 -5.79 -0.45
CA ILE A 83 -13.86 -6.29 -1.57
C ILE A 83 -14.02 -7.81 -1.48
N THR A 84 -12.94 -8.54 -1.23
CA THR A 84 -12.97 -10.01 -1.10
C THR A 84 -13.97 -10.44 -0.03
N LEU A 85 -13.94 -9.81 1.13
CA LEU A 85 -14.80 -10.16 2.27
C LEU A 85 -16.31 -9.93 2.02
N VAL A 86 -16.70 -9.12 1.03
CA VAL A 86 -18.11 -8.95 0.65
C VAL A 86 -18.56 -9.84 -0.49
N TYR A 87 -17.65 -10.63 -1.10
CA TYR A 87 -18.04 -11.68 -2.02
C TYR A 87 -18.70 -12.84 -1.27
N PRO A 88 -19.67 -13.56 -1.87
CA PRO A 88 -20.40 -14.63 -1.19
C PRO A 88 -19.50 -15.74 -0.66
N ASP A 89 -18.46 -16.10 -1.39
CA ASP A 89 -17.48 -17.15 -1.03
C ASP A 89 -16.27 -16.62 -0.25
N LYS A 90 -16.14 -15.29 -0.14
CA LYS A 90 -15.03 -14.60 0.53
C LYS A 90 -13.64 -15.01 0.02
N LYS A 91 -13.55 -15.41 -1.25
CA LYS A 91 -12.31 -15.84 -1.89
C LYS A 91 -11.81 -14.81 -2.87
N ILE A 92 -10.54 -14.45 -2.75
CA ILE A 92 -9.90 -13.48 -3.65
C ILE A 92 -9.86 -13.98 -5.10
N ALA A 93 -9.82 -15.29 -5.31
CA ALA A 93 -9.90 -15.91 -6.63
C ALA A 93 -11.15 -15.49 -7.42
N SER A 94 -12.27 -15.22 -6.74
CA SER A 94 -13.54 -14.79 -7.34
C SER A 94 -13.60 -13.29 -7.64
N VAL A 95 -12.70 -12.48 -7.06
CA VAL A 95 -12.69 -11.03 -7.25
C VAL A 95 -12.29 -10.69 -8.68
N LYS A 96 -13.00 -9.73 -9.26
CA LYS A 96 -12.76 -9.22 -10.62
C LYS A 96 -12.31 -7.75 -10.55
N VAL A 97 -11.37 -7.36 -11.40
CA VAL A 97 -10.90 -5.97 -11.51
C VAL A 97 -12.04 -4.98 -11.68
N LYS A 98 -13.06 -5.32 -12.50
CA LYS A 98 -14.26 -4.48 -12.67
C LYS A 98 -14.95 -4.16 -11.33
N SER A 99 -14.90 -5.07 -10.36
CA SER A 99 -15.45 -4.83 -9.02
C SER A 99 -14.60 -3.82 -8.24
N ILE A 100 -13.27 -3.89 -8.36
CA ILE A 100 -12.35 -2.93 -7.73
C ILE A 100 -12.61 -1.53 -8.29
N VAL A 101 -12.59 -1.39 -9.62
CA VAL A 101 -12.85 -0.11 -10.31
C VAL A 101 -14.23 0.46 -9.96
N LYS A 102 -15.25 -0.39 -9.90
CA LYS A 102 -16.61 0.03 -9.48
C LYS A 102 -16.61 0.55 -8.03
N ARG A 103 -16.03 -0.21 -7.10
CA ARG A 103 -15.99 0.13 -5.68
C ARG A 103 -15.19 1.40 -5.38
N MET A 104 -14.21 1.74 -6.20
CA MET A 104 -13.50 3.02 -6.08
C MET A 104 -14.43 4.24 -6.16
N LYS A 105 -15.55 4.12 -6.89
CA LYS A 105 -16.57 5.18 -7.02
C LYS A 105 -17.56 5.20 -5.87
N GLU A 106 -17.61 4.16 -5.06
CA GLU A 106 -18.55 4.00 -3.94
C GLU A 106 -17.92 4.48 -2.63
N THR A 107 -18.01 5.77 -2.34
CA THR A 107 -17.34 6.41 -1.18
C THR A 107 -17.75 5.84 0.18
N ARG A 108 -18.93 5.25 0.29
CA ARG A 108 -19.41 4.60 1.54
C ARG A 108 -18.80 3.22 1.76
N PHE A 109 -18.35 2.54 0.69
CA PHE A 109 -17.68 1.25 0.80
C PHE A 109 -16.24 1.49 1.24
N ALA A 110 -15.76 0.77 2.27
CA ALA A 110 -14.42 0.95 2.84
C ALA A 110 -14.07 2.46 2.97
N ALA A 111 -14.91 3.19 3.72
CA ALA A 111 -14.85 4.66 3.76
C ALA A 111 -13.50 5.22 4.29
N GLY A 112 -12.77 4.41 5.08
CA GLY A 112 -11.42 4.77 5.56
C GLY A 112 -10.30 4.54 4.56
N ALA A 113 -10.57 3.91 3.40
CA ALA A 113 -9.52 3.68 2.40
C ALA A 113 -9.11 4.97 1.70
N ASN A 114 -7.80 5.22 1.64
CA ASN A 114 -7.23 6.39 0.97
C ASN A 114 -7.28 6.26 -0.55
N ARG A 115 -8.42 6.68 -1.14
CA ARG A 115 -8.65 6.62 -2.59
C ARG A 115 -7.74 7.56 -3.38
N GLU A 116 -7.39 8.70 -2.80
CA GLU A 116 -6.47 9.66 -3.41
C GLU A 116 -5.10 9.01 -3.61
N ALA A 117 -4.59 8.34 -2.60
CA ALA A 117 -3.34 7.59 -2.71
C ALA A 117 -3.41 6.50 -3.78
N MET A 118 -4.48 5.72 -3.81
CA MET A 118 -4.65 4.68 -4.84
C MET A 118 -4.69 5.26 -6.26
N TRP A 119 -5.37 6.40 -6.47
CA TRP A 119 -5.40 7.09 -7.75
C TRP A 119 -4.08 7.72 -8.14
N ALA A 120 -3.22 8.05 -7.18
CA ALA A 120 -1.92 8.65 -7.44
C ALA A 120 -1.01 7.78 -8.31
N ILE A 121 -1.26 6.48 -8.42
CA ILE A 121 -0.53 5.59 -9.35
C ILE A 121 -0.54 6.11 -10.78
N GLU A 122 -1.58 6.81 -11.21
CA GLU A 122 -1.67 7.36 -12.57
C GLU A 122 -0.61 8.43 -12.86
N ASN A 123 -0.02 9.04 -11.83
CA ASN A 123 1.13 9.93 -11.97
C ASN A 123 2.40 9.20 -12.45
N THR A 124 2.44 7.87 -12.35
CA THR A 124 3.54 7.03 -12.88
C THR A 124 3.35 6.64 -14.35
N GLY A 125 2.19 6.98 -14.95
CA GLY A 125 1.80 6.57 -16.29
C GLY A 125 1.03 5.23 -16.35
N ILE A 126 0.87 4.54 -15.22
CA ILE A 126 0.08 3.30 -15.12
C ILE A 126 -1.38 3.67 -14.86
N LYS A 127 -2.31 3.15 -15.67
CA LYS A 127 -3.74 3.36 -15.44
C LYS A 127 -4.20 2.61 -14.19
N PHE A 128 -5.16 3.18 -13.45
CA PHE A 128 -5.67 2.55 -12.24
C PHE A 128 -6.21 1.13 -12.48
N GLU A 129 -6.88 0.87 -13.58
CA GLU A 129 -7.40 -0.47 -13.90
C GLU A 129 -6.27 -1.52 -14.07
N GLU A 130 -5.16 -1.13 -14.72
CA GLU A 130 -3.96 -1.96 -14.85
C GLU A 130 -3.30 -2.21 -13.48
N PHE A 131 -3.14 -1.17 -12.68
CA PHE A 131 -2.62 -1.27 -11.31
C PHE A 131 -3.49 -2.18 -10.43
N ALA A 132 -4.82 -2.05 -10.51
CA ALA A 132 -5.75 -2.90 -9.79
C ALA A 132 -5.64 -4.38 -10.22
N GLN A 133 -5.38 -4.64 -11.53
CA GLN A 133 -5.15 -6.00 -12.03
C GLN A 133 -3.84 -6.56 -11.44
N LEU A 134 -2.74 -5.82 -11.54
CA LEU A 134 -1.44 -6.23 -11.01
C LEU A 134 -1.51 -6.52 -9.50
N SER A 135 -2.15 -5.64 -8.75
CA SER A 135 -2.30 -5.81 -7.29
C SER A 135 -3.17 -7.04 -6.95
N LEU A 136 -4.26 -7.24 -7.68
CA LEU A 136 -5.14 -8.40 -7.50
C LEU A 136 -4.41 -9.71 -7.81
N ASP A 137 -3.63 -9.76 -8.89
CA ASP A 137 -2.89 -10.95 -9.30
C ASP A 137 -1.80 -11.29 -8.28
N ALA A 138 -1.02 -10.30 -7.82
CA ALA A 138 -0.03 -10.48 -6.76
C ALA A 138 -0.66 -11.00 -5.45
N MET A 139 -1.81 -10.46 -5.04
CA MET A 139 -2.51 -10.93 -3.84
C MET A 139 -3.07 -12.36 -4.00
N LYS A 140 -3.49 -12.75 -5.23
CA LYS A 140 -3.93 -14.11 -5.52
C LYS A 140 -2.80 -15.14 -5.38
N GLU A 141 -1.58 -14.79 -5.77
CA GLU A 141 -0.41 -15.67 -5.64
C GLU A 141 -0.11 -16.05 -4.19
N ILE A 142 -0.45 -15.19 -3.23
CA ILE A 142 -0.23 -15.40 -1.80
C ILE A 142 -1.54 -15.57 -1.01
N SER A 143 -2.63 -15.92 -1.69
CA SER A 143 -3.97 -16.01 -1.07
C SER A 143 -4.02 -16.91 0.16
N ASP A 144 -3.32 -18.05 0.13
CA ASP A 144 -3.25 -18.99 1.27
C ASP A 144 -2.61 -18.35 2.50
N VAL A 145 -1.58 -17.52 2.30
CA VAL A 145 -0.91 -16.79 3.39
C VAL A 145 -1.82 -15.69 3.93
N LEU A 146 -2.60 -15.04 3.06
CA LEU A 146 -3.54 -13.98 3.43
C LEU A 146 -4.84 -14.52 4.05
N GLY A 147 -5.12 -15.81 3.92
CA GLY A 147 -6.38 -16.42 4.37
C GLY A 147 -7.61 -15.99 3.55
N LEU A 148 -7.45 -15.71 2.24
CA LEU A 148 -8.46 -15.13 1.33
C LEU A 148 -8.90 -16.09 0.21
#